data_d77f1911239060b819b8676391a44de8
#
_entry.id   d77f1911239060b819b8676391a44de8
#
_cell.length_a   1.000
_cell.length_b   1.000
_cell.length_c   1.000
_cell.angle_alpha   90.00
_cell.angle_beta   90.00
_cell.angle_gamma   90.00
#
_symmetry.space_group_name_H-M   'P 1'
#
loop_
_entity.id
_entity.type
_entity.pdbx_description
1 polymer ?
#
loop_
_entity_poly.entity_id
_entity_poly.type
_entity_poly.pdbx_seq_one_letter_code
_entity_poly.pdbx_strand_id
1 'polypeptide(L)'
;MRVLVTGGAGYIGSHTCVELLEAGHEVFVVDNLCNGHEAALERVRGITNRELQFTNADIRDANALNNIFNTFKPEAVIHFAGL
;
A
#
# COMPACT_ATOMS: atom_id res chain seq x y z
N MET A 1 5.45 12.86 0.07
CA MET A 1 4.11 12.90 -0.55
C MET A 1 3.29 11.71 -0.10
N ARG A 2 2.01 11.74 -0.32
CA ARG A 2 1.11 10.64 -0.01
C ARG A 2 0.99 9.73 -1.22
N VAL A 3 1.35 8.45 -1.06
CA VAL A 3 1.41 7.48 -2.16
C VAL A 3 0.47 6.31 -1.86
N LEU A 4 -0.42 6.02 -2.78
CA LEU A 4 -1.26 4.83 -2.73
C LEU A 4 -0.55 3.72 -3.51
N VAL A 5 -0.38 2.57 -2.87
CA VAL A 5 0.25 1.40 -3.50
C VAL A 5 -0.77 0.28 -3.58
N THR A 6 -1.18 -0.10 -4.76
CA THR A 6 -2.05 -1.26 -4.96
C THR A 6 -1.18 -2.50 -5.15
N GLY A 7 -1.53 -3.58 -4.46
CA GLY A 7 -0.70 -4.78 -4.46
C GLY A 7 0.57 -4.66 -3.61
N GLY A 8 0.55 -3.77 -2.62
CA GLY A 8 1.73 -3.51 -1.78
C GLY A 8 2.11 -4.64 -0.83
N ALA A 9 1.24 -5.64 -0.64
CA ALA A 9 1.54 -6.80 0.20
C ALA A 9 2.27 -7.92 -0.56
N GLY A 10 2.48 -7.77 -1.86
CA GLY A 10 3.28 -8.69 -2.66
C GLY A 10 4.77 -8.44 -2.49
N TYR A 11 5.58 -9.30 -3.12
CA TYR A 11 7.05 -9.22 -2.97
C TYR A 11 7.60 -7.86 -3.45
N ILE A 12 7.32 -7.52 -4.71
CA ILE A 12 7.82 -6.27 -5.29
C ILE A 12 7.17 -5.06 -4.63
N GLY A 13 5.85 -5.13 -4.39
CA GLY A 13 5.12 -4.04 -3.76
C GLY A 13 5.60 -3.73 -2.35
N SER A 14 5.90 -4.75 -1.55
CA SER A 14 6.40 -4.54 -0.19
C SER A 14 7.80 -3.92 -0.19
N HIS A 15 8.68 -4.33 -1.10
CA HIS A 15 9.99 -3.69 -1.26
C HIS A 15 9.86 -2.22 -1.65
N THR A 16 8.93 -1.92 -2.55
CA THR A 16 8.66 -0.53 -2.95
C THR A 16 8.17 0.29 -1.75
N CYS A 17 7.33 -0.30 -0.90
CA CYS A 17 6.87 0.38 0.31
C CYS A 17 8.04 0.74 1.25
N VAL A 18 9.01 -0.16 1.40
CA VAL A 18 10.21 0.15 2.20
C VAL A 18 10.92 1.39 1.64
N GLU A 19 11.17 1.40 0.33
CA GLU A 19 11.86 2.53 -0.31
C GLU A 19 11.10 3.83 -0.12
N LEU A 20 9.78 3.81 -0.30
CA LEU A 20 8.94 5.00 -0.16
C LEU A 20 8.96 5.53 1.27
N LEU A 21 8.81 4.65 2.26
CA LEU A 21 8.79 5.06 3.66
C LEU A 21 10.15 5.60 4.09
N GLU A 22 11.23 4.99 3.65
CA GLU A 22 12.57 5.46 3.98
C GLU A 22 12.89 6.80 3.32
N ALA A 23 12.24 7.09 2.20
CA ALA A 23 12.35 8.40 1.54
C ALA A 23 11.47 9.48 2.19
N GLY A 24 10.69 9.12 3.21
CA GLY A 24 9.86 10.07 3.94
C GLY A 24 8.44 10.24 3.41
N HIS A 25 8.01 9.37 2.50
CA HIS A 25 6.64 9.42 2.00
C HIS A 25 5.65 8.72 2.94
N GLU A 26 4.40 9.14 2.90
CA GLU A 26 3.31 8.44 3.56
C GLU A 26 2.75 7.41 2.58
N VAL A 27 2.50 6.19 3.06
CA VAL A 27 2.09 5.07 2.20
C VAL A 27 0.77 4.49 2.67
N PHE A 28 -0.15 4.29 1.74
CA PHE A 28 -1.39 3.56 1.95
C PHE A 28 -1.43 2.38 0.99
N VAL A 29 -1.56 1.17 1.51
CA VAL A 29 -1.59 -0.05 0.72
C VAL A 29 -3.01 -0.56 0.58
N VAL A 30 -3.40 -0.89 -0.65
CA VAL A 30 -4.63 -1.65 -0.95
C VAL A 30 -4.21 -2.98 -1.56
N ASP A 31 -4.65 -4.07 -0.97
CA ASP A 31 -4.32 -5.41 -1.46
C ASP A 31 -5.43 -6.37 -1.02
N ASN A 32 -5.86 -7.26 -1.90
CA ASN A 32 -6.83 -8.29 -1.55
C ASN A 32 -6.15 -9.55 -0.99
N LEU A 33 -4.84 -9.53 -0.86
CA LEU A 33 -4.01 -10.63 -0.34
C LEU A 33 -4.07 -11.91 -1.17
N CYS A 34 -4.50 -11.81 -2.43
CA CYS A 34 -4.59 -12.96 -3.32
C CYS A 34 -3.19 -13.58 -3.58
N ASN A 35 -2.21 -12.74 -3.84
CA ASN A 35 -0.81 -13.14 -4.10
C ASN A 35 0.16 -12.54 -3.08
N GLY A 36 -0.35 -11.89 -2.05
CA GLY A 36 0.48 -11.24 -1.05
C GLY A 36 0.08 -11.69 0.35
N HIS A 37 0.81 -11.21 1.33
CA HIS A 37 0.56 -11.53 2.73
C HIS A 37 0.64 -10.28 3.60
N GLU A 38 -0.29 -10.15 4.53
CA GLU A 38 -0.26 -9.04 5.49
C GLU A 38 1.03 -9.03 6.30
N ALA A 39 1.61 -10.22 6.55
CA ALA A 39 2.89 -10.34 7.23
C ALA A 39 4.02 -9.58 6.50
N ALA A 40 3.94 -9.42 5.18
CA ALA A 40 4.91 -8.62 4.44
C ALA A 40 4.87 -7.16 4.86
N LEU A 41 3.68 -6.63 5.15
CA LEU A 41 3.50 -5.25 5.61
C LEU A 41 4.04 -5.07 7.03
N GLU A 42 3.87 -6.08 7.89
CA GLU A 42 4.47 -6.05 9.22
C GLU A 42 6.01 -6.00 9.13
N ARG A 43 6.60 -6.74 8.19
CA ARG A 43 8.05 -6.68 7.97
C ARG A 43 8.48 -5.29 7.48
N VAL A 44 7.67 -4.66 6.62
CA VAL A 44 7.95 -3.30 6.15
C VAL A 44 7.99 -2.33 7.33
N ARG A 45 7.01 -2.42 8.22
CA ARG A 45 6.98 -1.58 9.42
C ARG A 45 8.19 -1.83 10.31
N GLY A 46 8.58 -3.10 10.47
CA GLY A 46 9.74 -3.47 11.27
C GLY A 46 11.06 -2.98 10.68
N ILE A 47 11.22 -3.07 9.37
CA ILE A 47 12.45 -2.64 8.69
C ILE A 47 12.58 -1.11 8.72
N THR A 48 11.50 -0.40 8.44
CA THR A 48 11.52 1.05 8.31
C THR A 48 11.32 1.78 9.63
N ASN A 49 10.78 1.09 10.62
CA ASN A 49 10.30 1.68 11.88
C ASN A 49 9.31 2.83 11.63
N ARG A 50 8.48 2.67 10.59
CA ARG A 50 7.48 3.65 10.18
C ARG A 50 6.15 2.96 9.96
N GLU A 51 5.06 3.69 10.21
CA GLU A 51 3.72 3.19 9.98
C GLU A 51 3.33 3.32 8.51
N LEU A 52 2.52 2.37 8.04
CA LEU A 52 1.78 2.49 6.81
C LEU A 52 0.33 2.09 7.06
N GLN A 53 -0.57 2.61 6.25
CA GLN A 53 -1.98 2.27 6.33
C GLN A 53 -2.27 1.15 5.33
N PHE A 54 -3.23 0.30 5.67
CA PHE A 54 -3.58 -0.85 4.85
C PHE A 54 -5.09 -1.08 4.85
N THR A 55 -5.64 -1.36 3.68
CA THR A 55 -7.02 -1.83 3.53
C THR A 55 -7.00 -3.11 2.70
N ASN A 56 -7.62 -4.16 3.24
CA ASN A 56 -7.84 -5.40 2.51
C ASN A 56 -9.07 -5.19 1.62
N ALA A 57 -8.84 -4.94 0.36
CA ALA A 57 -9.91 -4.71 -0.62
C ALA A 57 -9.42 -5.03 -2.02
N ASP A 58 -10.37 -5.31 -2.90
CA ASP A 58 -10.11 -5.46 -4.32
C ASP A 58 -10.08 -4.08 -4.96
N ILE A 59 -9.15 -3.86 -5.90
CA ILE A 59 -9.07 -2.58 -6.63
C ILE A 59 -10.33 -2.28 -7.45
N ARG A 60 -11.18 -3.29 -7.68
CA ARG A 60 -12.47 -3.11 -8.36
C ARG A 60 -13.55 -2.60 -7.41
N ASP A 61 -13.29 -2.55 -6.12
CA ASP A 61 -14.22 -2.01 -5.13
C ASP A 61 -14.17 -0.48 -5.15
N ALA A 62 -15.07 0.11 -5.95
CA ALA A 62 -15.11 1.56 -6.13
C ALA A 62 -15.39 2.31 -4.82
N ASN A 63 -16.20 1.73 -3.94
CA ASN A 63 -16.52 2.38 -2.67
C ASN A 63 -15.28 2.46 -1.77
N ALA A 64 -14.50 1.37 -1.69
CA ALA A 64 -13.28 1.34 -0.90
C ALA A 64 -12.26 2.35 -1.45
N LEU A 65 -12.07 2.37 -2.77
CA LEU A 65 -11.14 3.31 -3.39
C LEU A 65 -11.59 4.76 -3.21
N ASN A 66 -12.87 5.05 -3.40
CA ASN A 66 -13.39 6.40 -3.21
C ASN A 66 -13.16 6.88 -1.78
N ASN A 67 -13.37 6.01 -0.80
CA ASN A 67 -13.12 6.36 0.59
C ASN A 67 -11.64 6.70 0.82
N ILE A 68 -10.73 5.91 0.26
CA ILE A 68 -9.29 6.15 0.38
C ILE A 68 -8.92 7.49 -0.28
N PHE A 69 -9.41 7.74 -1.48
CA PHE A 69 -9.13 9.01 -2.16
C PHE A 69 -9.69 10.21 -1.40
N ASN A 70 -10.82 10.05 -0.74
CA ASN A 70 -11.42 11.14 0.03
C ASN A 70 -10.74 11.40 1.37
N THR A 71 -10.18 10.36 2.01
CA THR A 71 -9.58 10.48 3.35
C THR A 71 -8.08 10.62 3.31
N PHE A 72 -7.39 9.76 2.55
CA PHE A 72 -5.93 9.80 2.43
C PHE A 72 -5.45 10.84 1.43
N LYS A 73 -6.22 11.06 0.37
CA LYS A 73 -5.91 12.03 -0.70
C LYS A 73 -4.53 11.79 -1.29
N PRO A 74 -4.32 10.62 -1.92
CA PRO A 74 -3.00 10.30 -2.48
C PRO A 74 -2.62 11.28 -3.58
N GLU A 75 -1.34 11.61 -3.63
CA GLU A 75 -0.77 12.46 -4.67
C GLU A 75 -0.19 11.65 -5.82
N ALA A 76 0.10 10.38 -5.56
CA ALA A 76 0.61 9.45 -6.57
C ALA A 76 0.06 8.06 -6.31
N VAL A 77 -0.03 7.25 -7.36
CA VAL A 77 -0.47 5.86 -7.27
C VAL A 77 0.55 4.98 -7.97
N ILE A 78 0.99 3.93 -7.29
CA ILE A 78 1.82 2.87 -7.86
C ILE A 78 0.98 1.60 -7.88
N HIS A 79 0.84 1.00 -9.04
CA HIS A 79 -0.11 -0.09 -9.25
C HIS A 79 0.62 -1.40 -9.54
N PHE A 80 0.60 -2.31 -8.57
CA PHE A 80 1.11 -3.67 -8.73
C PHE A 80 0.01 -4.72 -8.79
N ALA A 81 -1.20 -4.38 -8.38
CA ALA A 81 -2.32 -5.31 -8.38
C ALA A 81 -2.68 -5.70 -9.81
N GLY A 82 -2.99 -6.98 -10.01
CA GLY A 82 -3.36 -7.49 -11.32
C GLY A 82 -2.19 -7.91 -12.21
N LEU A 83 -0.99 -7.87 -11.68
CA LEU A 83 0.20 -8.32 -12.40
C LEU A 83 0.40 -9.82 -12.31
#